data_2d58f0af2aece61583385cefe997665d
#
_entry.id   2d58f0af2aece61583385cefe997665d
#
_cell.length_a   1.000
_cell.length_b   1.000
_cell.length_c   1.000
_cell.angle_alpha   90.00
_cell.angle_beta   90.00
_cell.angle_gamma   90.00
#
_symmetry.space_group_name_H-M   'P 1'
#
loop_
_entity.id
_entity.type
_entity.pdbx_description
1 polymer ?
#
loop_
_entity_poly.entity_id
_entity_poly.type
_entity_poly.pdbx_seq_one_letter_code
_entity_poly.pdbx_strand_id
1 'polypeptide(L)'
;MSPYPLEPARAVGPMRFVVTTYPSRDAALAAVDEVLKGRLAACANVVSAHSRYWWRGRVEAADESLVLFKTVPKRVGALFRFLEIHHPYDVPEIVEVDAPRVGADYLKYLAATIDPEAPPPPLGGGAMRRAAPRVRGARGPRRTRAPPRRRSR
;
A
#
# COMPACT_ATOMS: atom_id res chain seq x y z
N MET A 1 -28.94 15.31 5.36
CA MET A 1 -29.18 13.85 5.24
C MET A 1 -28.35 13.33 4.09
N SER A 2 -27.46 12.39 4.37
CA SER A 2 -26.73 11.71 3.31
C SER A 2 -27.72 10.84 2.53
N PRO A 3 -27.74 10.88 1.17
CA PRO A 3 -28.58 10.01 0.37
C PRO A 3 -28.10 8.56 0.35
N TYR A 4 -26.98 8.28 0.99
CA TYR A 4 -26.43 6.92 1.10
C TYR A 4 -26.80 6.34 2.45
N PRO A 5 -27.52 5.20 2.49
CA PRO A 5 -27.75 4.51 3.74
C PRO A 5 -26.41 4.13 4.36
N LEU A 6 -26.18 4.57 5.60
CA LEU A 6 -25.03 4.18 6.42
C LEU A 6 -25.14 2.73 6.94
N GLU A 7 -25.81 1.86 6.20
CA GLU A 7 -25.68 0.43 6.42
C GLU A 7 -24.23 0.07 6.06
N PRO A 8 -23.41 -0.40 6.99
CA PRO A 8 -22.13 -0.95 6.63
C PRO A 8 -22.41 -2.10 5.67
N ALA A 9 -21.94 -1.96 4.42
CA ALA A 9 -21.95 -3.07 3.51
C ALA A 9 -21.39 -4.27 4.27
N ARG A 10 -22.14 -5.36 4.39
CA ARG A 10 -21.71 -6.55 5.11
C ARG A 10 -20.40 -7.00 4.49
N ALA A 11 -19.32 -6.73 5.18
CA ALA A 11 -18.04 -7.20 4.78
C ALA A 11 -18.07 -8.74 4.75
N VAL A 12 -17.80 -9.32 3.59
CA VAL A 12 -17.98 -10.75 3.32
C VAL A 12 -16.65 -11.50 3.40
N GLY A 13 -15.53 -10.83 3.16
CA GLY A 13 -14.22 -11.45 3.07
C GLY A 13 -13.43 -11.42 4.37
N PRO A 14 -12.40 -12.29 4.47
CA PRO A 14 -11.56 -12.42 5.66
C PRO A 14 -10.47 -11.34 5.78
N MET A 15 -10.24 -10.56 4.73
CA MET A 15 -9.24 -9.49 4.69
C MET A 15 -9.86 -8.18 4.22
N ARG A 16 -9.26 -7.08 4.67
CA ARG A 16 -9.58 -5.72 4.21
C ARG A 16 -8.34 -5.04 3.67
N PHE A 17 -8.54 -4.29 2.59
CA PHE A 17 -7.65 -3.19 2.27
C PHE A 17 -8.17 -1.92 2.93
N VAL A 18 -7.28 -1.13 3.50
CA VAL A 18 -7.56 0.27 3.82
C VAL A 18 -6.65 1.13 2.96
N VAL A 19 -7.28 1.97 2.17
CA VAL A 19 -6.61 2.81 1.15
C VAL A 19 -6.58 4.24 1.65
N THR A 20 -5.44 4.89 1.54
CA THR A 20 -5.27 6.31 1.85
C THR A 20 -4.15 6.90 0.99
N THR A 21 -4.07 8.25 0.91
CA THR A 21 -3.00 8.95 0.19
C THR A 21 -2.26 9.89 1.13
N TYR A 22 -0.99 10.09 0.88
CA TYR A 22 -0.11 11.00 1.63
C TYR A 22 0.59 11.98 0.70
N PRO A 23 0.95 13.19 1.17
CA PRO A 23 1.59 14.21 0.35
C PRO A 23 3.01 13.84 -0.09
N SER A 24 3.64 12.86 0.56
CA SER A 24 4.99 12.42 0.23
C SER A 24 5.20 10.96 0.62
N ARG A 25 6.21 10.35 0.00
CA ARG A 25 6.66 9.00 0.35
C ARG A 25 7.10 8.89 1.80
N ASP A 26 7.84 9.88 2.30
CA ASP A 26 8.35 9.87 3.67
C ASP A 26 7.22 9.93 4.69
N ALA A 27 6.22 10.78 4.46
CA ALA A 27 5.02 10.83 5.30
C ALA A 27 4.25 9.50 5.29
N ALA A 28 4.09 8.89 4.11
CA ALA A 28 3.44 7.59 3.98
C ALA A 28 4.20 6.49 4.74
N LEU A 29 5.52 6.40 4.56
CA LEU A 29 6.34 5.39 5.24
C LEU A 29 6.33 5.56 6.76
N ALA A 30 6.38 6.80 7.26
CA ALA A 30 6.30 7.06 8.69
C ALA A 30 4.96 6.57 9.29
N ALA A 31 3.85 6.83 8.60
CA ALA A 31 2.54 6.32 9.02
C ALA A 31 2.46 4.79 8.94
N VAL A 32 3.00 4.18 7.89
CA VAL A 32 3.07 2.72 7.74
C VAL A 32 3.82 2.10 8.89
N ASP A 33 4.98 2.63 9.26
CA ASP A 33 5.79 2.10 10.35
C ASP A 33 5.03 2.10 11.69
N GLU A 34 4.31 3.18 12.00
CA GLU A 34 3.52 3.27 13.22
C GLU A 34 2.32 2.31 13.21
N VAL A 35 1.63 2.20 12.07
CA VAL A 35 0.51 1.25 11.89
C VAL A 35 0.98 -0.19 12.09
N LEU A 36 2.13 -0.57 11.53
CA LEU A 36 2.67 -1.91 11.64
C LEU A 36 3.16 -2.21 13.07
N LYS A 37 3.83 -1.26 13.73
CA LYS A 37 4.21 -1.38 15.15
C LYS A 37 3.00 -1.63 16.04
N GLY A 38 1.91 -0.92 15.78
CA GLY A 38 0.64 -1.08 16.50
C GLY A 38 -0.17 -2.33 16.11
N ARG A 39 0.32 -3.14 15.17
CA ARG A 39 -0.40 -4.31 14.62
C ARG A 39 -1.81 -3.97 14.13
N LEU A 40 -2.02 -2.77 13.64
CA LEU A 40 -3.28 -2.34 13.04
C LEU A 40 -3.43 -2.89 11.61
N ALA A 41 -2.32 -3.18 10.96
CA ALA A 41 -2.22 -3.90 9.69
C ALA A 41 -1.03 -4.86 9.72
N ALA A 42 -1.07 -5.91 8.90
CA ALA A 42 0.03 -6.85 8.77
C ALA A 42 1.11 -6.39 7.80
N CYS A 43 0.70 -5.69 6.76
CA CYS A 43 1.62 -5.10 5.79
C CYS A 43 0.94 -3.94 5.05
N ALA A 44 1.76 -3.16 4.35
CA ALA A 44 1.30 -2.12 3.45
C ALA A 44 2.16 -2.06 2.19
N ASN A 45 1.56 -1.62 1.10
CA ASN A 45 2.29 -1.20 -0.08
C ASN A 45 2.18 0.32 -0.22
N VAL A 46 3.27 0.96 -0.60
CA VAL A 46 3.33 2.40 -0.90
C VAL A 46 3.71 2.55 -2.36
N VAL A 47 2.88 3.24 -3.12
CA VAL A 47 3.09 3.47 -4.55
C VAL A 47 2.90 4.94 -4.88
N SER A 48 3.64 5.43 -5.89
CA SER A 48 3.47 6.78 -6.40
C SER A 48 2.17 6.88 -7.19
N ALA A 49 1.43 7.96 -6.96
CA ALA A 49 0.17 8.26 -7.64
C ALA A 49 0.18 9.69 -8.17
N HIS A 50 -0.36 9.85 -9.37
CA HIS A 50 -0.64 11.17 -9.96
C HIS A 50 -2.13 11.45 -9.80
N SER A 51 -2.49 12.27 -8.80
CA SER A 51 -3.86 12.49 -8.40
C SER A 51 -4.46 13.72 -9.10
N ARG A 52 -5.75 13.62 -9.42
CA ARG A 52 -6.59 14.72 -9.90
C ARG A 52 -7.89 14.66 -9.11
N TYR A 53 -8.29 15.79 -8.52
CA TYR A 53 -9.46 15.81 -7.65
C TYR A 53 -10.10 17.20 -7.61
N TRP A 54 -11.40 17.24 -7.32
CA TRP A 54 -12.11 18.48 -7.10
C TRP A 54 -11.82 19.03 -5.71
N TRP A 55 -11.34 20.26 -5.65
CA TRP A 55 -11.12 20.98 -4.41
C TRP A 55 -11.52 22.45 -4.56
N ARG A 56 -12.40 22.93 -3.68
CA ARG A 56 -12.87 24.32 -3.67
C ARG A 56 -13.32 24.83 -5.05
N GLY A 57 -14.08 24.01 -5.78
CA GLY A 57 -14.68 24.37 -7.06
C GLY A 57 -13.77 24.30 -8.29
N ARG A 58 -12.57 23.75 -8.17
CA ARG A 58 -11.65 23.52 -9.29
C ARG A 58 -10.98 22.18 -9.22
N VAL A 59 -10.46 21.70 -10.34
CA VAL A 59 -9.66 20.47 -10.40
C VAL A 59 -8.22 20.78 -10.00
N GLU A 60 -7.76 20.14 -8.97
CA GLU A 60 -6.37 20.17 -8.52
C GLU A 60 -5.59 18.98 -9.04
N ALA A 61 -4.28 19.12 -9.06
CA ALA A 61 -3.32 18.09 -9.42
C ALA A 61 -2.26 17.96 -8.33
N ALA A 62 -1.98 16.74 -7.91
CA ALA A 62 -0.94 16.47 -6.95
C ALA A 62 -0.22 15.15 -7.24
N ASP A 63 1.06 15.11 -6.94
CA ASP A 63 1.81 13.86 -6.82
C ASP A 63 1.72 13.40 -5.37
N GLU A 64 1.22 12.18 -5.17
CA GLU A 64 0.97 11.62 -3.85
C GLU A 64 1.59 10.23 -3.72
N SER A 65 1.61 9.73 -2.51
CA SER A 65 1.89 8.33 -2.21
C SER A 65 0.62 7.64 -1.77
N LEU A 66 0.17 6.67 -2.55
CA LEU A 66 -0.97 5.82 -2.23
C LEU A 66 -0.50 4.68 -1.33
N VAL A 67 -1.20 4.48 -0.22
CA VAL A 67 -0.94 3.39 0.72
C VAL A 67 -2.09 2.39 0.70
N LEU A 68 -1.72 1.13 0.56
CA LEU A 68 -2.63 -0.02 0.61
C LEU A 68 -2.30 -0.82 1.87
N PHE A 69 -2.98 -0.55 2.97
CA PHE A 69 -2.88 -1.36 4.18
C PHE A 69 -3.65 -2.67 4.01
N LYS A 70 -3.11 -3.77 4.50
CA LYS A 70 -3.77 -5.07 4.53
C LYS A 70 -3.99 -5.50 5.97
N THR A 71 -5.24 -5.69 6.31
CA THR A 71 -5.65 -5.97 7.69
C THR A 71 -6.83 -6.94 7.73
N VAL A 72 -7.26 -7.28 8.93
CA VAL A 72 -8.44 -8.11 9.17
C VAL A 72 -9.62 -7.25 9.64
N PRO A 73 -10.87 -7.72 9.46
CA PRO A 73 -12.07 -6.93 9.80
C PRO A 73 -12.04 -6.35 11.21
N LYS A 74 -11.59 -7.11 12.18
CA LYS A 74 -11.54 -6.68 13.59
C LYS A 74 -10.60 -5.50 13.88
N ARG A 75 -9.66 -5.21 12.98
CA ARG A 75 -8.68 -4.11 13.14
C ARG A 75 -9.04 -2.84 12.37
N VAL A 76 -9.97 -2.92 11.45
CA VAL A 76 -10.34 -1.78 10.59
C VAL A 76 -10.73 -0.55 11.40
N GLY A 77 -11.60 -0.70 12.39
CA GLY A 77 -12.05 0.45 13.21
C GLY A 77 -10.90 1.15 13.94
N ALA A 78 -9.93 0.39 14.47
CA ALA A 78 -8.76 0.95 15.12
C ALA A 78 -7.81 1.62 14.13
N LEU A 79 -7.64 1.03 12.93
CA LEU A 79 -6.84 1.60 11.87
C LEU A 79 -7.44 2.92 11.35
N PHE A 80 -8.75 2.96 11.12
CA PHE A 80 -9.45 4.19 10.72
C PHE A 80 -9.23 5.30 11.74
N ARG A 81 -9.45 5.01 13.03
CA ARG A 81 -9.23 6.00 14.10
C ARG A 81 -7.79 6.52 14.13
N PHE A 82 -6.82 5.63 13.96
CA PHE A 82 -5.40 6.04 13.88
C PHE A 82 -5.18 6.99 12.71
N LEU A 83 -5.68 6.64 11.53
CA LEU A 83 -5.51 7.45 10.32
C LEU A 83 -6.20 8.81 10.45
N GLU A 84 -7.44 8.85 10.95
CA GLU A 84 -8.18 10.10 11.16
C GLU A 84 -7.46 11.07 12.11
N ILE A 85 -6.84 10.55 13.17
CA ILE A 85 -6.15 11.38 14.18
C ILE A 85 -4.80 11.89 13.68
N HIS A 86 -4.07 11.06 12.94
CA HIS A 86 -2.65 11.32 12.61
C HIS A 86 -2.42 11.73 11.16
N HIS A 87 -3.49 11.81 10.34
CA HIS A 87 -3.34 12.17 8.94
C HIS A 87 -2.97 13.64 8.76
N PRO A 88 -2.04 13.99 7.83
CA PRO A 88 -1.66 15.38 7.59
C PRO A 88 -2.73 16.20 6.85
N TYR A 89 -3.71 15.56 6.19
CA TYR A 89 -4.79 16.25 5.51
C TYR A 89 -5.98 16.51 6.46
N ASP A 90 -6.67 17.63 6.27
CA ASP A 90 -7.90 17.95 7.00
C ASP A 90 -9.06 17.03 6.61
N VAL A 91 -9.09 16.61 5.35
CA VAL A 91 -10.08 15.69 4.79
C VAL A 91 -9.35 14.56 4.07
N PRO A 92 -8.83 13.56 4.80
CA PRO A 92 -8.10 12.46 4.19
C PRO A 92 -9.04 11.48 3.47
N GLU A 93 -8.58 10.94 2.35
CA GLU A 93 -9.16 9.72 1.81
C GLU A 93 -8.81 8.55 2.74
N ILE A 94 -9.81 7.90 3.30
CA ILE A 94 -9.66 6.67 4.08
C ILE A 94 -10.79 5.75 3.66
N VAL A 95 -10.48 4.69 2.92
CA VAL A 95 -11.47 3.82 2.29
C VAL A 95 -11.19 2.36 2.64
N GLU A 96 -12.22 1.66 3.14
CA GLU A 96 -12.19 0.21 3.32
C GLU A 96 -12.64 -0.48 2.04
N VAL A 97 -11.88 -1.48 1.60
CA VAL A 97 -12.21 -2.35 0.48
C VAL A 97 -12.20 -3.80 0.94
N ASP A 98 -13.31 -4.51 0.70
CA ASP A 98 -13.43 -5.92 1.02
C ASP A 98 -12.62 -6.79 0.06
N ALA A 99 -11.95 -7.80 0.59
CA ALA A 99 -11.26 -8.82 -0.17
C ALA A 99 -11.89 -10.19 0.10
N PRO A 100 -12.92 -10.60 -0.68
CA PRO A 100 -13.68 -11.81 -0.42
C PRO A 100 -12.88 -13.10 -0.68
N ARG A 101 -11.80 -13.01 -1.45
CA ARG A 101 -10.93 -14.15 -1.75
C ARG A 101 -9.49 -13.80 -1.47
N VAL A 102 -8.84 -14.63 -0.64
CA VAL A 102 -7.44 -14.48 -0.25
C VAL A 102 -6.79 -15.85 -0.27
N GLY A 103 -5.55 -15.94 -0.75
CA GLY A 103 -4.78 -17.17 -0.71
C GLY A 103 -4.64 -17.67 0.74
N ALA A 104 -4.87 -18.96 0.98
CA ALA A 104 -4.95 -19.52 2.33
C ALA A 104 -3.69 -19.27 3.17
N ASP A 105 -2.51 -19.44 2.59
CA ASP A 105 -1.25 -19.23 3.30
C ASP A 105 -0.99 -17.76 3.62
N TYR A 106 -1.38 -16.86 2.69
CA TYR A 106 -1.29 -15.43 2.94
C TYR A 106 -2.25 -14.97 4.04
N LEU A 107 -3.46 -15.51 4.07
CA LEU A 107 -4.42 -15.23 5.13
C LEU A 107 -3.92 -15.70 6.50
N LYS A 108 -3.32 -16.88 6.58
CA LYS A 108 -2.69 -17.37 7.81
C LYS A 108 -1.58 -16.45 8.29
N TYR A 109 -0.71 -16.03 7.38
CA TYR A 109 0.34 -15.05 7.68
C TYR A 109 -0.24 -13.75 8.23
N LEU A 110 -1.26 -13.22 7.58
CA LEU A 110 -1.89 -11.96 7.95
C LEU A 110 -2.53 -12.04 9.35
N ALA A 111 -3.28 -13.09 9.62
CA ALA A 111 -3.92 -13.31 10.91
C ALA A 111 -2.88 -13.48 12.05
N ALA A 112 -1.85 -14.30 11.84
CA ALA A 112 -0.79 -14.52 12.81
C ALA A 112 0.03 -13.26 13.09
N THR A 113 0.24 -12.41 12.08
CA THR A 113 0.99 -11.15 12.24
C THR A 113 0.23 -10.14 13.06
N ILE A 114 -1.08 -10.06 12.89
CA ILE A 114 -1.94 -9.06 13.56
C ILE A 114 -2.27 -9.47 15.00
N ASP A 115 -2.38 -10.77 15.27
CA ASP A 115 -2.67 -11.26 16.60
C ASP A 115 -1.38 -11.38 17.42
N PRO A 116 -1.18 -10.55 18.46
CA PRO A 116 0.01 -10.62 19.30
C PRO A 116 0.12 -11.91 20.12
N GLU A 117 -1.01 -12.59 20.35
CA GLU A 117 -1.05 -13.88 21.04
C GLU A 117 -0.82 -15.07 20.09
N ALA A 118 -0.89 -14.85 18.78
CA ALA A 118 -0.60 -15.91 17.81
C ALA A 118 0.89 -16.23 17.80
N PRO A 119 1.26 -17.51 17.73
CA PRO A 119 2.65 -17.89 17.54
C PRO A 119 3.19 -17.25 16.26
N PRO A 120 4.46 -16.84 16.23
CA PRO A 120 5.05 -16.28 15.02
C PRO A 120 4.88 -17.29 13.87
N PRO A 121 4.63 -16.80 12.63
CA PRO A 121 4.53 -17.68 11.49
C PRO A 121 5.82 -18.51 11.39
N PRO A 122 5.73 -19.80 11.04
CA PRO A 122 6.90 -20.67 10.99
C PRO A 122 7.94 -20.07 10.05
N LEU A 123 9.13 -19.82 10.59
CA LEU A 123 10.27 -19.37 9.80
C LEU A 123 10.62 -20.49 8.81
N GLY A 124 10.21 -20.34 7.55
CA GLY A 124 10.56 -21.29 6.50
C GLY A 124 9.43 -21.78 5.60
N GLY A 125 8.19 -21.46 5.87
CA GLY A 125 7.10 -21.73 4.92
C GLY A 125 7.08 -20.63 3.86
N GLY A 126 7.51 -20.92 2.66
CA GLY A 126 7.42 -20.26 1.35
C GLY A 126 6.85 -18.86 1.14
N ALA A 127 6.16 -18.26 2.09
CA ALA A 127 5.43 -17.01 1.91
C ALA A 127 6.32 -15.77 1.76
N MET A 128 7.56 -15.83 2.20
CA MET A 128 8.49 -14.69 2.12
C MET A 128 9.75 -14.96 1.31
N ARG A 129 9.81 -16.04 0.56
CA ARG A 129 10.74 -16.11 -0.56
C ARG A 129 10.16 -15.27 -1.71
N ARG A 130 9.99 -14.00 -1.50
CA ARG A 130 10.03 -13.07 -2.60
C ARG A 130 11.48 -13.07 -3.08
N ALA A 131 11.76 -13.96 -4.03
CA ALA A 131 12.78 -13.62 -4.99
C ALA A 131 12.38 -12.22 -5.48
N ALA A 132 13.19 -11.21 -5.17
CA ALA A 132 13.07 -9.93 -5.83
C ALA A 132 12.87 -10.25 -7.31
N PRO A 133 11.88 -9.64 -8.00
CA PRO A 133 11.71 -9.89 -9.42
C PRO A 133 13.09 -9.70 -10.03
N ARG A 134 13.65 -10.77 -10.59
CA ARG A 134 14.87 -10.66 -11.39
C ARG A 134 14.44 -9.79 -12.56
N VAL A 135 14.74 -8.53 -12.49
CA VAL A 135 14.73 -7.65 -13.64
C VAL A 135 15.69 -8.31 -14.61
N ARG A 136 15.17 -9.04 -15.58
CA ARG A 136 15.97 -9.54 -16.69
C ARG A 136 16.65 -8.30 -17.25
N GLY A 137 17.98 -8.28 -17.14
CA GLY A 137 18.78 -7.12 -17.40
C GLY A 137 18.32 -6.37 -18.64
N ALA A 138 17.99 -5.12 -18.46
CA ALA A 138 18.03 -4.19 -19.56
C ALA A 138 19.40 -4.34 -20.20
N ARG A 139 19.44 -4.85 -21.41
CA ARG A 139 20.66 -4.85 -22.23
C ARG A 139 21.09 -3.39 -22.27
N GLY A 140 22.22 -3.09 -21.64
CA GLY A 140 22.82 -1.78 -21.70
C GLY A 140 22.96 -1.34 -23.16
N PRO A 141 22.93 -0.02 -23.42
CA PRO A 141 23.01 0.50 -24.78
C PRO A 141 24.26 -0.07 -25.43
N ARG A 142 24.09 -0.69 -26.61
CA ARG A 142 25.19 -1.14 -27.47
C ARG A 142 26.10 0.06 -27.68
N ARG A 143 27.34 -0.04 -27.22
CA ARG A 143 28.36 0.92 -27.56
C ARG A 143 28.47 0.93 -29.09
N THR A 144 28.02 1.99 -29.73
CA THR A 144 28.28 2.27 -31.14
C THR A 144 29.76 2.52 -31.27
N ARG A 145 30.39 1.63 -32.01
CA ARG A 145 31.80 1.77 -32.43
C ARG A 145 31.94 3.07 -33.22
N ALA A 146 32.78 3.98 -32.74
CA ALA A 146 33.13 5.20 -33.46
C ALA A 146 33.77 4.83 -34.82
N PRO A 147 33.45 5.55 -35.92
CA PRO A 147 34.09 5.33 -37.22
C PRO A 147 35.57 5.74 -37.19
N PRO A 148 36.42 5.08 -37.97
CA PRO A 148 37.85 5.38 -37.99
C PRO A 148 38.10 6.79 -38.56
N ARG A 149 38.95 7.54 -37.87
CA ARG A 149 39.42 8.85 -38.36
C ARG A 149 40.14 8.71 -39.69
N ARG A 150 39.67 9.42 -40.73
CA ARG A 150 40.40 9.57 -41.99
C ARG A 150 41.67 10.37 -41.71
N ARG A 151 42.82 9.81 -42.08
CA ARG A 151 44.08 10.55 -42.20
C ARG A 151 44.02 11.42 -43.46
N SER A 152 44.09 12.72 -43.30
CA SER A 152 44.35 13.67 -44.40
C SER A 152 45.81 13.61 -44.81
N ARG A 153 46.04 13.54 -46.11
CA ARG A 153 47.34 13.83 -46.75
C ARG A 153 47.47 15.32 -46.98
#